data_f190df9220363b0145c13bf04726b644
#
_entry.id   f190df9220363b0145c13bf04726b644
#
_cell.length_a   1.000
_cell.length_b   1.000
_cell.length_c   1.000
_cell.angle_alpha   90.00
_cell.angle_beta   90.00
_cell.angle_gamma   90.00
#
_symmetry.space_group_name_H-M   'P 1'
#
loop_
_entity.id
_entity.type
_entity.pdbx_description
1 polymer ?
#
loop_
_entity_poly.entity_id
_entity_poly.type
_entity_poly.pdbx_seq_one_letter_code
_entity_poly.pdbx_strand_id
1 'polypeptide(L)'
;MIFKKFAAAVIVTVTTLSMVCSASACTALYVGSDLTEDGTAMFGRIEDLGTNDYNKLYYVSAAGKHKAGELYNGCYGFSYTFTHDSYSYTARRDDNALGVCPDCDGTHDHTPYEEAGTNEKGVMVSAT
;
A
#
# COMPACT_ATOMS: atom_id res chain seq x y z
N MET A 1 45.13 -27.55 7.18
CA MET A 1 44.83 -26.27 6.51
C MET A 1 43.60 -26.38 5.57
N ILE A 2 43.39 -27.49 4.90
CA ILE A 2 42.29 -27.75 3.96
C ILE A 2 40.91 -27.79 4.67
N PHE A 3 40.80 -28.43 5.83
CA PHE A 3 39.57 -28.52 6.61
C PHE A 3 38.97 -27.16 7.03
N LYS A 4 39.81 -26.19 7.39
CA LYS A 4 39.36 -24.84 7.77
C LYS A 4 38.80 -24.06 6.56
N LYS A 5 39.35 -24.28 5.38
CA LYS A 5 38.86 -23.65 4.14
C LYS A 5 37.52 -24.28 3.68
N PHE A 6 37.35 -25.58 3.87
CA PHE A 6 36.11 -26.28 3.57
C PHE A 6 34.97 -25.84 4.52
N ALA A 7 35.25 -25.73 5.80
CA ALA A 7 34.27 -25.27 6.79
C ALA A 7 33.83 -23.82 6.52
N ALA A 8 34.76 -22.93 6.16
CA ALA A 8 34.42 -21.54 5.81
C ALA A 8 33.58 -21.47 4.52
N ALA A 9 33.90 -22.26 3.49
CA ALA A 9 33.13 -22.31 2.26
C ALA A 9 31.70 -22.82 2.48
N VAL A 10 31.52 -23.85 3.30
CA VAL A 10 30.17 -24.38 3.64
C VAL A 10 29.34 -23.35 4.43
N ILE A 11 29.94 -22.65 5.39
CA ILE A 11 29.25 -21.61 6.17
C ILE A 11 28.82 -20.45 5.27
N VAL A 12 29.66 -19.99 4.36
CA VAL A 12 29.32 -18.92 3.42
C VAL A 12 28.19 -19.36 2.47
N THR A 13 28.23 -20.59 1.99
CA THR A 13 27.18 -21.11 1.09
C THR A 13 25.84 -21.28 1.82
N VAL A 14 25.85 -21.74 3.06
CA VAL A 14 24.62 -21.89 3.87
C VAL A 14 24.04 -20.53 4.25
N THR A 15 24.87 -19.54 4.60
CA THR A 15 24.39 -18.19 4.91
C THR A 15 23.87 -17.46 3.66
N THR A 16 24.47 -17.64 2.50
CA THR A 16 23.94 -17.05 1.25
C THR A 16 22.64 -17.74 0.83
N LEU A 17 22.51 -19.06 1.01
CA LEU A 17 21.28 -19.78 0.68
C LEU A 17 20.12 -19.43 1.63
N SER A 18 20.40 -19.15 2.90
CA SER A 18 19.37 -18.72 3.86
C SER A 18 18.89 -17.28 3.65
N MET A 19 19.65 -16.45 2.96
CA MET A 19 19.21 -15.09 2.55
C MET A 19 18.28 -15.09 1.33
N VAL A 20 18.12 -16.20 0.65
CA VAL A 20 17.15 -16.35 -0.48
C VAL A 20 15.76 -16.79 0.01
N CYS A 21 15.55 -16.99 1.31
CA CYS A 21 14.22 -17.17 1.85
C CYS A 21 13.44 -15.86 1.71
N SER A 22 12.75 -15.76 0.58
CA SER A 22 11.54 -14.95 0.32
C SER A 22 11.33 -13.81 1.32
N ALA A 23 12.04 -12.71 1.18
CA ALA A 23 11.50 -11.45 1.63
C ALA A 23 10.30 -11.16 0.70
N SER A 24 9.12 -11.63 1.08
CA SER A 24 7.88 -11.13 0.52
C SER A 24 7.79 -9.68 0.96
N ALA A 25 8.16 -8.78 0.10
CA ALA A 25 8.16 -7.35 0.37
C ALA A 25 7.52 -6.64 -0.79
N CYS A 26 6.54 -5.79 -0.48
CA CYS A 26 5.95 -4.91 -1.49
C CYS A 26 7.05 -4.08 -2.16
N THR A 27 6.94 -3.91 -3.47
CA THR A 27 7.89 -3.13 -4.26
C THR A 27 7.22 -1.88 -4.78
N ALA A 28 7.87 -0.74 -4.61
CA ALA A 28 7.43 0.52 -5.21
C ALA A 28 8.46 1.05 -6.20
N LEU A 29 7.98 1.65 -7.28
CA LEU A 29 8.78 2.32 -8.30
C LEU A 29 8.29 3.76 -8.45
N TYR A 30 9.21 4.70 -8.44
CA TYR A 30 8.96 6.09 -8.79
C TYR A 30 9.83 6.50 -9.97
N VAL A 31 9.21 7.12 -10.97
CA VAL A 31 9.90 7.71 -12.11
C VAL A 31 9.66 9.21 -12.06
N GLY A 32 10.73 9.97 -11.90
CA GLY A 32 10.66 11.44 -11.89
C GLY A 32 10.33 12.04 -13.26
N SER A 33 9.79 13.23 -13.25
CA SER A 33 9.39 13.99 -14.45
C SER A 33 10.51 14.20 -15.48
N ASP A 34 11.76 14.24 -15.03
CA ASP A 34 12.92 14.41 -15.90
C ASP A 34 13.24 13.17 -16.75
N LEU A 35 12.63 12.03 -16.43
CA LEU A 35 12.83 10.75 -17.11
C LEU A 35 11.65 10.37 -18.01
N THR A 36 10.65 11.22 -18.13
CA THR A 36 9.46 11.00 -18.94
C THR A 36 9.41 11.99 -20.11
N GLU A 37 8.87 11.55 -21.23
CA GLU A 37 8.81 12.37 -22.45
C GLU A 37 7.92 13.61 -22.29
N ASP A 38 6.85 13.47 -21.51
CA ASP A 38 5.82 14.51 -21.30
C ASP A 38 5.99 15.29 -19.98
N GLY A 39 7.05 14.99 -19.21
CA GLY A 39 7.32 15.65 -17.93
C GLY A 39 6.39 15.19 -16.79
N THR A 40 5.66 14.10 -16.95
CA THR A 40 4.85 13.53 -15.86
C THR A 40 5.68 12.65 -14.93
N ALA A 41 5.40 12.69 -13.64
CA ALA A 41 5.94 11.70 -12.71
C ALA A 41 5.04 10.45 -12.68
N MET A 42 5.65 9.27 -12.61
CA MET A 42 4.94 8.01 -12.51
C MET A 42 5.27 7.31 -11.20
N PHE A 43 4.26 6.70 -10.61
CA PHE A 43 4.41 5.85 -9.43
C PHE A 43 3.71 4.53 -9.66
N GLY A 44 4.40 3.45 -9.37
CA GLY A 44 3.87 2.09 -9.44
C GLY A 44 4.16 1.34 -8.16
N ARG A 45 3.29 0.39 -7.81
CA ARG A 45 3.46 -0.48 -6.65
C ARG A 45 2.99 -1.90 -6.97
N ILE A 46 3.75 -2.86 -6.48
CA ILE A 46 3.38 -4.27 -6.44
C ILE A 46 3.14 -4.65 -4.98
N GLU A 47 2.07 -5.36 -4.75
CA GLU A 47 1.69 -5.91 -3.47
C GLU A 47 2.04 -7.39 -3.47
N ASP A 48 3.11 -7.75 -2.76
CA ASP A 48 3.62 -9.12 -2.65
C ASP A 48 3.11 -9.77 -1.35
N LEU A 49 1.83 -9.69 -1.12
CA LEU A 49 1.15 -10.42 -0.05
C LEU A 49 0.71 -11.78 -0.61
N GLY A 50 0.60 -12.78 0.28
CA GLY A 50 0.10 -14.10 -0.10
C GLY A 50 -1.20 -14.06 -0.90
N THR A 51 -1.88 -15.15 -1.10
CA THR A 51 -3.11 -15.18 -1.90
C THR A 51 -4.05 -14.05 -1.52
N ASN A 52 -4.14 -13.07 -2.41
CA ASN A 52 -5.07 -11.97 -2.25
C ASN A 52 -6.36 -12.34 -2.99
N ASP A 53 -7.35 -12.81 -2.25
CA ASP A 53 -8.64 -13.23 -2.79
C ASP A 53 -9.59 -12.03 -3.03
N TYR A 54 -9.11 -10.81 -2.81
CA TYR A 54 -9.92 -9.60 -2.96
C TYR A 54 -9.69 -8.94 -4.32
N ASN A 55 -10.78 -8.58 -4.97
CA ASN A 55 -10.72 -7.67 -6.11
C ASN A 55 -10.33 -6.28 -5.63
N LYS A 56 -9.71 -5.50 -6.51
CA LYS A 56 -9.39 -4.10 -6.24
C LYS A 56 -10.43 -3.19 -6.88
N LEU A 57 -10.97 -2.29 -6.09
CA LEU A 57 -11.87 -1.25 -6.55
C LEU A 57 -11.11 0.04 -6.79
N TYR A 58 -11.21 0.58 -8.00
CA TYR A 58 -10.68 1.88 -8.37
C TYR A 58 -11.84 2.88 -8.53
N TYR A 59 -11.69 4.05 -7.97
CA TYR A 59 -12.72 5.07 -8.08
C TYR A 59 -12.15 6.50 -8.00
N VAL A 60 -12.99 7.45 -8.37
CA VAL A 60 -12.70 8.88 -8.25
C VAL A 60 -13.62 9.46 -7.18
N SER A 61 -13.03 10.14 -6.21
CA SER A 61 -13.75 10.88 -5.20
C SER A 61 -13.80 12.36 -5.58
N ALA A 62 -14.98 12.95 -5.54
CA ALA A 62 -15.14 14.37 -5.84
C ALA A 62 -14.53 15.26 -4.76
N ALA A 63 -14.11 16.47 -5.15
CA ALA A 63 -13.67 17.48 -4.19
C ALA A 63 -14.80 17.81 -3.20
N GLY A 64 -14.44 17.96 -1.94
CA GLY A 64 -15.37 18.26 -0.86
C GLY A 64 -16.31 17.12 -0.49
N LYS A 65 -16.01 15.89 -0.86
CA LYS A 65 -16.70 14.69 -0.37
C LYS A 65 -16.62 14.60 1.16
N HIS A 66 -15.44 14.85 1.71
CA HIS A 66 -15.23 14.98 3.14
C HIS A 66 -15.12 16.46 3.51
N LYS A 67 -15.76 16.87 4.58
CA LYS A 67 -15.85 18.26 5.02
C LYS A 67 -14.93 18.55 6.20
N ALA A 68 -14.47 19.78 6.30
CA ALA A 68 -13.78 20.26 7.49
C ALA A 68 -14.62 19.98 8.75
N GLY A 69 -14.00 19.37 9.76
CA GLY A 69 -14.65 18.94 10.99
C GLY A 69 -15.31 17.56 10.93
N GLU A 70 -15.39 16.92 9.77
CA GLU A 70 -15.88 15.54 9.64
C GLU A 70 -14.93 14.56 10.30
N LEU A 71 -15.46 13.64 11.09
CA LEU A 71 -14.70 12.52 11.66
C LEU A 71 -14.79 11.32 10.72
N TYR A 72 -13.65 10.90 10.21
CA TYR A 72 -13.50 9.64 9.50
C TYR A 72 -13.12 8.54 10.47
N ASN A 73 -13.87 7.46 10.47
CA ASN A 73 -13.56 6.24 11.19
C ASN A 73 -13.25 5.13 10.19
N GLY A 74 -12.00 4.74 10.14
CA GLY A 74 -11.52 3.65 9.29
C GLY A 74 -11.41 2.33 10.05
N CYS A 75 -11.04 1.29 9.32
CA CYS A 75 -10.71 -0.01 9.90
C CYS A 75 -9.52 0.09 10.87
N TYR A 76 -9.36 -0.92 11.72
CA TYR A 76 -8.23 -1.06 12.66
C TYR A 76 -8.06 0.10 13.66
N GLY A 77 -9.17 0.78 14.00
CA GLY A 77 -9.15 1.86 14.97
C GLY A 77 -8.54 3.17 14.46
N PHE A 78 -8.31 3.28 13.16
CA PHE A 78 -7.87 4.54 12.58
C PHE A 78 -9.00 5.56 12.61
N SER A 79 -8.74 6.76 13.13
CA SER A 79 -9.67 7.88 13.04
C SER A 79 -8.93 9.17 12.68
N TYR A 80 -9.59 10.01 11.91
CA TYR A 80 -9.06 11.28 11.46
C TYR A 80 -10.16 12.33 11.36
N THR A 81 -9.93 13.51 11.92
CA THR A 81 -10.83 14.65 11.72
C THR A 81 -10.27 15.55 10.64
N PHE A 82 -11.05 15.76 9.57
CA PHE A 82 -10.61 16.60 8.46
C PHE A 82 -10.46 18.05 8.91
N THR A 83 -9.31 18.64 8.66
CA THR A 83 -9.01 20.05 8.97
C THR A 83 -9.49 21.00 7.88
N HIS A 84 -9.77 20.50 6.68
CA HIS A 84 -10.28 21.23 5.53
C HIS A 84 -11.07 20.27 4.62
N ASP A 85 -11.83 20.81 3.68
CA ASP A 85 -12.54 20.01 2.70
C ASP A 85 -11.53 19.19 1.85
N SER A 86 -11.86 17.95 1.55
CA SER A 86 -10.98 17.08 0.74
C SER A 86 -10.88 17.61 -0.69
N TYR A 87 -9.69 17.45 -1.29
CA TYR A 87 -9.52 17.58 -2.73
C TYR A 87 -10.22 16.43 -3.46
N SER A 88 -10.42 16.54 -4.77
CA SER A 88 -10.72 15.36 -5.58
C SER A 88 -9.51 14.44 -5.64
N TYR A 89 -9.76 13.15 -5.65
CA TYR A 89 -8.68 12.15 -5.71
C TYR A 89 -9.13 10.86 -6.38
N THR A 90 -8.19 10.15 -6.96
CA THR A 90 -8.36 8.76 -7.34
C THR A 90 -7.90 7.87 -6.20
N ALA A 91 -8.57 6.76 -5.98
CA ALA A 91 -8.20 5.83 -4.93
C ALA A 91 -8.35 4.38 -5.37
N ARG A 92 -7.63 3.53 -4.68
CA ARG A 92 -7.72 2.09 -4.77
C ARG A 92 -7.89 1.49 -3.38
N ARG A 93 -8.82 0.57 -3.24
CA ARG A 93 -9.04 -0.23 -2.03
C ARG A 93 -9.41 -1.66 -2.38
N ASP A 94 -9.40 -2.53 -1.40
CA ASP A 94 -10.01 -3.84 -1.55
C ASP A 94 -11.52 -3.71 -1.75
N ASP A 95 -12.03 -4.45 -2.72
CA ASP A 95 -13.46 -4.66 -2.92
C ASP A 95 -13.85 -5.91 -2.12
N ASN A 96 -13.98 -5.77 -0.81
CA ASN A 96 -14.67 -6.81 -0.07
C ASN A 96 -16.17 -6.60 -0.24
N ALA A 97 -16.77 -7.43 -1.07
CA ALA A 97 -18.20 -7.39 -1.39
C ALA A 97 -19.12 -7.46 -0.16
N LEU A 98 -18.57 -7.65 1.01
CA LEU A 98 -19.31 -7.75 2.27
C LEU A 98 -19.26 -6.47 3.10
N GLY A 99 -18.47 -5.46 2.72
CA GLY A 99 -18.35 -4.20 3.49
C GLY A 99 -17.87 -4.38 4.93
N VAL A 100 -17.39 -5.58 5.26
CA VAL A 100 -17.01 -5.94 6.63
C VAL A 100 -15.51 -5.85 6.76
N CYS A 101 -15.03 -4.98 7.63
CA CYS A 101 -13.65 -5.04 8.11
C CYS A 101 -13.43 -6.43 8.75
N PRO A 102 -12.44 -7.23 8.28
CA PRO A 102 -12.24 -8.58 8.80
C PRO A 102 -11.96 -8.65 10.30
N ASP A 103 -11.53 -7.55 10.91
CA ASP A 103 -11.26 -7.46 12.34
C ASP A 103 -12.36 -6.73 13.13
N CYS A 104 -13.47 -6.41 12.48
CA CYS A 104 -14.62 -5.82 13.14
C CYS A 104 -15.65 -6.89 13.46
N ASP A 105 -16.25 -6.81 14.64
CA ASP A 105 -17.30 -7.72 15.12
C ASP A 105 -18.63 -7.60 14.36
N GLY A 106 -18.64 -6.90 13.23
CA GLY A 106 -19.83 -6.65 12.40
C GLY A 106 -20.75 -5.57 12.95
N THR A 107 -20.39 -4.91 14.04
CA THR A 107 -21.22 -3.87 14.66
C THR A 107 -20.90 -2.46 14.19
N HIS A 108 -19.84 -2.29 13.41
CA HIS A 108 -19.35 -0.98 12.97
C HIS A 108 -19.35 -0.90 11.45
N ASP A 109 -19.91 0.20 10.96
CA ASP A 109 -19.91 0.54 9.53
C ASP A 109 -18.54 1.15 9.16
N HIS A 110 -17.54 0.27 9.00
CA HIS A 110 -16.20 0.70 8.62
C HIS A 110 -16.02 0.60 7.12
N THR A 111 -15.73 1.71 6.50
CA THR A 111 -15.28 1.72 5.11
C THR A 111 -13.86 1.12 5.05
N PRO A 112 -13.59 0.14 4.17
CA PRO A 112 -12.23 -0.33 3.94
C PRO A 112 -11.31 0.85 3.61
N TYR A 113 -10.11 0.87 4.20
CA TYR A 113 -9.17 1.96 3.95
C TYR A 113 -8.68 1.96 2.50
N GLU A 114 -8.39 3.15 2.03
CA GLU A 114 -7.82 3.37 0.70
C GLU A 114 -6.31 3.10 0.75
N GLU A 115 -5.86 2.12 0.00
CA GLU A 115 -4.46 1.66 0.03
C GLU A 115 -3.52 2.55 -0.76
N ALA A 116 -4.03 3.16 -1.81
CA ALA A 116 -3.29 4.05 -2.68
C ALA A 116 -4.21 5.09 -3.30
N GLY A 117 -3.67 6.25 -3.58
CA GLY A 117 -4.43 7.31 -4.23
C GLY A 117 -3.55 8.47 -4.68
N THR A 118 -4.13 9.29 -5.56
CA THR A 118 -3.53 10.53 -6.04
C THR A 118 -4.57 11.63 -6.06
N ASN A 119 -4.29 12.76 -5.45
CA ASN A 119 -5.19 13.90 -5.46
C ASN A 119 -4.94 14.85 -6.65
N GLU A 120 -5.87 15.79 -6.89
CA GLU A 120 -5.78 16.79 -7.97
C GLU A 120 -4.56 17.73 -7.84
N LYS A 121 -3.87 17.74 -6.72
CA LYS A 121 -2.63 18.50 -6.51
C LYS A 121 -1.37 17.69 -6.84
N GLY A 122 -1.53 16.46 -7.33
CA GLY A 122 -0.43 15.58 -7.69
C GLY A 122 0.23 14.89 -6.49
N VAL A 123 -0.38 14.95 -5.31
CA VAL A 123 0.11 14.22 -4.15
C VAL A 123 -0.34 12.76 -4.25
N MET A 124 0.63 11.86 -4.27
CA MET A 124 0.42 10.41 -4.29
C MET A 124 0.74 9.80 -2.93
N VAL A 125 -0.08 8.87 -2.50
CA VAL A 125 0.10 8.09 -1.27
C VAL A 125 -0.14 6.62 -1.60
N SER A 126 0.68 5.75 -1.01
CA SER A 126 0.47 4.30 -1.05
C SER A 126 0.92 3.70 0.27
N ALA A 127 0.08 2.86 0.87
CA ALA A 127 0.42 2.04 2.02
C ALA A 127 1.24 0.82 1.59
N THR A 128 2.22 0.44 2.37
CA THR A 128 3.03 -0.78 2.19
C THR A 128 2.98 -1.64 3.44
#